data_0ff65cc0f1a082c3dfba1ba7be786e3c
#
_entry.id   0ff65cc0f1a082c3dfba1ba7be786e3c
#
_cell.length_a   1.000
_cell.length_b   1.000
_cell.length_c   1.000
_cell.angle_alpha   90.00
_cell.angle_beta   90.00
_cell.angle_gamma   90.00
#
_symmetry.space_group_name_H-M   'P 1'
#
loop_
_entity.id
_entity.type
_entity.pdbx_description
1 polymer ?
#
loop_
_entity_poly.entity_id
_entity_poly.type
_entity_poly.pdbx_seq_one_letter_code
_entity_poly.pdbx_strand_id
1 'polypeptide(L)'
;MKILANDGIAKSGIDALEASGFEVITDTVAQEGLIDYINENNVAGLLVRSATKVRKDIIDSCPNLKLIGRGGVGMDNIDVDYAREKGLHVINTPAASSASVAELVFAHLFGMVRFLFDANRNMPLDGDSRFKELKKSYGAGIELRGKKIGIIGFGRIGRAVAKVALGQGMEVIAHDPFLESADVELDFYDGQKVNFNITTVAIEEVYKNADFITLHVPYQGEPVINKKQIEMMKDQVGIVNAARGGVVNETDLLEALSSGKVRFAGLDVFENEPKPNMNLLMAPQVSLSPHIGAATLEAQDRIGTELAEQIESLLK
;
A
#
# COMPACT_ATOMS: atom_id res chain seq x y z
N MET A 1 -27.40 17.27 2.19
CA MET A 1 -26.14 17.81 1.64
C MET A 1 -25.63 16.83 0.59
N LYS A 2 -24.98 17.34 -0.48
CA LYS A 2 -24.44 16.50 -1.57
C LYS A 2 -23.00 16.11 -1.32
N ILE A 3 -22.69 14.85 -1.54
CA ILE A 3 -21.35 14.27 -1.43
C ILE A 3 -20.95 13.71 -2.80
N LEU A 4 -19.88 14.22 -3.39
CA LEU A 4 -19.33 13.73 -4.65
C LEU A 4 -18.24 12.70 -4.37
N ALA A 5 -18.46 11.45 -4.80
CA ALA A 5 -17.45 10.39 -4.76
C ALA A 5 -16.73 10.29 -6.11
N ASN A 6 -15.85 11.25 -6.42
CA ASN A 6 -15.25 11.43 -7.74
C ASN A 6 -14.42 10.22 -8.21
N ASP A 7 -13.72 9.56 -7.31
CA ASP A 7 -12.94 8.34 -7.60
C ASP A 7 -13.70 7.05 -7.22
N GLY A 8 -15.02 7.16 -7.00
CA GLY A 8 -15.87 6.05 -6.59
C GLY A 8 -15.78 5.70 -5.10
N ILE A 9 -16.82 5.05 -4.61
CA ILE A 9 -16.95 4.50 -3.25
C ILE A 9 -17.74 3.19 -3.34
N ALA A 10 -17.49 2.25 -2.44
CA ALA A 10 -18.24 1.00 -2.38
C ALA A 10 -19.74 1.24 -2.11
N LYS A 11 -20.58 0.32 -2.61
CA LYS A 11 -22.05 0.42 -2.42
C LYS A 11 -22.46 0.51 -0.95
N SER A 12 -21.78 -0.22 -0.07
CA SER A 12 -21.99 -0.15 1.38
C SER A 12 -21.79 1.27 1.94
N GLY A 13 -20.82 2.02 1.44
CA GLY A 13 -20.60 3.43 1.79
C GLY A 13 -21.67 4.35 1.23
N ILE A 14 -22.13 4.12 -0.02
CA ILE A 14 -23.24 4.87 -0.61
C ILE A 14 -24.49 4.67 0.23
N ASP A 15 -24.87 3.42 0.48
CA ASP A 15 -26.09 3.07 1.23
C ASP A 15 -26.05 3.67 2.66
N ALA A 16 -24.90 3.67 3.31
CA ALA A 16 -24.74 4.27 4.64
C ALA A 16 -24.89 5.80 4.64
N LEU A 17 -24.31 6.49 3.65
CA LEU A 17 -24.45 7.94 3.49
C LEU A 17 -25.89 8.35 3.16
N GLU A 18 -26.55 7.63 2.25
CA GLU A 18 -27.94 7.88 1.88
C GLU A 18 -28.88 7.62 3.05
N ALA A 19 -28.68 6.54 3.82
CA ALA A 19 -29.42 6.27 5.04
C ALA A 19 -29.27 7.38 6.09
N SER A 20 -28.10 8.05 6.08
CA SER A 20 -27.84 9.23 6.91
C SER A 20 -28.37 10.54 6.33
N GLY A 21 -29.07 10.51 5.18
CA GLY A 21 -29.75 11.66 4.56
C GLY A 21 -28.83 12.54 3.69
N PHE A 22 -27.69 12.03 3.27
CA PHE A 22 -26.86 12.65 2.25
C PHE A 22 -27.29 12.21 0.85
N GLU A 23 -27.14 13.08 -0.14
CA GLU A 23 -27.27 12.75 -1.56
C GLU A 23 -25.88 12.41 -2.09
N VAL A 24 -25.67 11.16 -2.55
CA VAL A 24 -24.37 10.70 -3.05
C VAL A 24 -24.33 10.77 -4.57
N ILE A 25 -23.35 11.50 -5.11
CA ILE A 25 -23.09 11.62 -6.54
C ILE A 25 -21.86 10.75 -6.84
N THR A 26 -21.96 9.85 -7.82
CA THR A 26 -20.90 8.92 -8.21
C THR A 26 -20.33 9.22 -9.61
N ASP A 27 -20.62 10.41 -10.13
CA ASP A 27 -20.07 10.86 -11.42
C ASP A 27 -18.55 11.01 -11.30
N THR A 28 -17.83 10.57 -12.32
CA THR A 28 -16.39 10.81 -12.44
C THR A 28 -16.16 12.06 -13.28
N VAL A 29 -15.69 13.11 -12.65
CA VAL A 29 -15.40 14.40 -13.27
C VAL A 29 -13.91 14.56 -13.48
N ALA A 30 -13.50 14.95 -14.69
CA ALA A 30 -12.10 15.24 -14.99
C ALA A 30 -11.57 16.41 -14.14
N GLN A 31 -10.26 16.38 -13.84
CA GLN A 31 -9.62 17.38 -12.96
C GLN A 31 -9.91 18.83 -13.39
N GLU A 32 -9.93 19.09 -14.70
CA GLU A 32 -10.12 20.43 -15.29
C GLU A 32 -11.53 20.97 -15.10
N GLY A 33 -12.55 20.11 -15.01
CA GLY A 33 -13.95 20.48 -14.82
C GLY A 33 -14.45 20.37 -13.38
N LEU A 34 -13.59 19.93 -12.46
CA LEU A 34 -14.03 19.57 -11.11
C LEU A 34 -14.52 20.77 -10.29
N ILE A 35 -13.88 21.92 -10.42
CA ILE A 35 -14.29 23.16 -9.73
C ILE A 35 -15.69 23.58 -10.15
N ASP A 36 -15.94 23.65 -11.46
CA ASP A 36 -17.23 24.06 -11.99
C ASP A 36 -18.33 23.09 -11.55
N TYR A 37 -18.06 21.78 -11.66
CA TYR A 37 -19.00 20.76 -11.24
C TYR A 37 -19.35 20.83 -9.75
N ILE A 38 -18.37 21.02 -8.87
CA ILE A 38 -18.59 21.17 -7.42
C ILE A 38 -19.49 22.36 -7.12
N ASN A 39 -19.24 23.49 -7.76
CA ASN A 39 -19.98 24.74 -7.56
C ASN A 39 -21.41 24.67 -8.12
N GLU A 40 -21.59 24.20 -9.35
CA GLU A 40 -22.90 24.07 -10.00
C GLU A 40 -23.82 23.10 -9.25
N ASN A 41 -23.27 22.01 -8.69
CA ASN A 41 -24.03 21.03 -7.96
C ASN A 41 -24.15 21.30 -6.45
N ASN A 42 -23.53 22.37 -5.93
CA ASN A 42 -23.48 22.69 -4.50
C ASN A 42 -22.96 21.51 -3.65
N VAL A 43 -21.85 20.89 -4.08
CA VAL A 43 -21.23 19.76 -3.37
C VAL A 43 -20.63 20.25 -2.05
N ALA A 44 -21.01 19.59 -0.95
CA ALA A 44 -20.53 19.89 0.39
C ALA A 44 -19.39 18.97 0.84
N GLY A 45 -19.29 17.78 0.30
CA GLY A 45 -18.22 16.82 0.58
C GLY A 45 -17.64 16.23 -0.70
N LEU A 46 -16.31 16.17 -0.79
CA LEU A 46 -15.59 15.58 -1.92
C LEU A 46 -14.82 14.34 -1.44
N LEU A 47 -15.19 13.18 -1.96
CA LEU A 47 -14.49 11.92 -1.69
C LEU A 47 -13.60 11.56 -2.87
N VAL A 48 -12.32 11.31 -2.56
CA VAL A 48 -11.29 10.99 -3.56
C VAL A 48 -10.50 9.75 -3.16
N ARG A 49 -9.79 9.18 -4.13
CA ARG A 49 -8.79 8.13 -3.90
C ARG A 49 -7.42 8.65 -4.36
N SER A 50 -6.77 7.99 -5.31
CA SER A 50 -5.44 8.40 -5.81
C SER A 50 -5.49 9.20 -7.12
N ALA A 51 -6.59 9.15 -7.87
CA ALA A 51 -6.68 9.77 -9.19
C ALA A 51 -6.89 11.29 -9.11
N THR A 52 -7.81 11.72 -8.26
CA THR A 52 -8.17 13.14 -8.10
C THR A 52 -7.18 13.84 -7.16
N LYS A 53 -6.68 15.00 -7.58
CA LYS A 53 -5.82 15.89 -6.77
C LYS A 53 -6.65 17.03 -6.21
N VAL A 54 -6.59 17.25 -4.90
CA VAL A 54 -7.27 18.36 -4.23
C VAL A 54 -6.22 19.35 -3.72
N ARG A 55 -5.93 20.33 -4.56
CA ARG A 55 -4.92 21.35 -4.29
C ARG A 55 -5.57 22.68 -3.90
N LYS A 56 -4.77 23.69 -3.66
CA LYS A 56 -5.21 25.04 -3.25
C LYS A 56 -6.24 25.64 -4.17
N ASP A 57 -6.13 25.42 -5.47
CA ASP A 57 -7.07 25.90 -6.49
C ASP A 57 -8.51 25.42 -6.24
N ILE A 58 -8.71 24.14 -5.98
CA ILE A 58 -10.04 23.58 -5.65
C ILE A 58 -10.51 24.11 -4.30
N ILE A 59 -9.63 24.11 -3.28
CA ILE A 59 -9.96 24.55 -1.92
C ILE A 59 -10.45 26.01 -1.90
N ASP A 60 -9.76 26.90 -2.63
CA ASP A 60 -10.11 28.32 -2.69
C ASP A 60 -11.31 28.61 -3.59
N SER A 61 -11.53 27.80 -4.63
CA SER A 61 -12.59 28.06 -5.63
C SER A 61 -13.93 27.41 -5.32
N CYS A 62 -14.02 26.56 -4.28
CA CYS A 62 -15.23 25.82 -3.92
C CYS A 62 -15.75 26.22 -2.52
N PRO A 63 -16.39 27.40 -2.35
CA PRO A 63 -16.77 27.94 -1.05
C PRO A 63 -17.81 27.11 -0.29
N ASN A 64 -18.57 26.25 -0.97
CA ASN A 64 -19.59 25.39 -0.35
C ASN A 64 -19.01 24.05 0.13
N LEU A 65 -17.75 23.75 -0.23
CA LEU A 65 -17.07 22.54 0.23
C LEU A 65 -16.77 22.66 1.74
N LYS A 66 -17.13 21.64 2.50
CA LYS A 66 -16.96 21.55 3.96
C LYS A 66 -16.05 20.41 4.38
N LEU A 67 -15.95 19.37 3.53
CA LEU A 67 -15.24 18.16 3.84
C LEU A 67 -14.54 17.61 2.60
N ILE A 68 -13.31 17.14 2.81
CA ILE A 68 -12.54 16.35 1.84
C ILE A 68 -12.24 15.00 2.51
N GLY A 69 -12.70 13.90 1.90
CA GLY A 69 -12.47 12.53 2.38
C GLY A 69 -11.60 11.74 1.42
N ARG A 70 -10.55 11.11 1.93
CA ARG A 70 -9.70 10.22 1.14
C ARG A 70 -9.96 8.77 1.51
N GLY A 71 -10.45 7.99 0.53
CA GLY A 71 -10.63 6.55 0.68
C GLY A 71 -9.29 5.80 0.66
N GLY A 72 -8.61 5.75 1.79
CA GLY A 72 -7.31 5.09 1.97
C GLY A 72 -6.42 5.78 3.00
N VAL A 73 -5.16 5.36 3.12
CA VAL A 73 -4.25 5.79 4.19
C VAL A 73 -3.53 7.10 3.87
N GLY A 74 -2.83 7.16 2.74
CA GLY A 74 -2.03 8.33 2.38
C GLY A 74 -2.89 9.48 1.85
N MET A 75 -2.48 10.70 2.09
CA MET A 75 -3.17 11.92 1.64
C MET A 75 -2.29 12.79 0.75
N ASP A 76 -1.34 12.20 0.06
CA ASP A 76 -0.33 12.90 -0.75
C ASP A 76 -0.93 13.73 -1.91
N ASN A 77 -2.13 13.37 -2.34
CA ASN A 77 -2.89 14.08 -3.36
C ASN A 77 -3.76 15.23 -2.84
N ILE A 78 -3.75 15.50 -1.53
CA ILE A 78 -4.54 16.56 -0.88
C ILE A 78 -3.60 17.55 -0.17
N ASP A 79 -3.85 18.84 -0.31
CA ASP A 79 -3.17 19.87 0.47
C ASP A 79 -3.82 19.98 1.87
N VAL A 80 -3.56 18.99 2.72
CA VAL A 80 -4.27 18.74 3.99
C VAL A 80 -4.19 19.93 4.94
N ASP A 81 -3.00 20.44 5.20
CA ASP A 81 -2.81 21.53 6.16
C ASP A 81 -3.51 22.80 5.68
N TYR A 82 -3.38 23.09 4.39
CA TYR A 82 -4.06 24.24 3.78
C TYR A 82 -5.60 24.12 3.84
N ALA A 83 -6.14 22.94 3.57
CA ALA A 83 -7.58 22.71 3.68
C ALA A 83 -8.08 22.91 5.12
N ARG A 84 -7.33 22.41 6.11
CA ARG A 84 -7.65 22.60 7.53
C ARG A 84 -7.55 24.06 7.96
N GLU A 85 -6.55 24.81 7.50
CA GLU A 85 -6.41 26.26 7.74
C GLU A 85 -7.62 27.05 7.18
N LYS A 86 -8.21 26.58 6.08
CA LYS A 86 -9.44 27.14 5.49
C LYS A 86 -10.72 26.67 6.19
N GLY A 87 -10.63 25.83 7.21
CA GLY A 87 -11.75 25.36 8.02
C GLY A 87 -12.47 24.13 7.43
N LEU A 88 -11.87 23.44 6.44
CA LEU A 88 -12.42 22.20 5.92
C LEU A 88 -12.06 21.01 6.81
N HIS A 89 -13.00 20.09 6.98
CA HIS A 89 -12.68 18.78 7.54
C HIS A 89 -11.92 17.94 6.52
N VAL A 90 -10.80 17.35 6.92
CA VAL A 90 -10.03 16.42 6.08
C VAL A 90 -9.91 15.09 6.80
N ILE A 91 -10.52 14.06 6.22
CA ILE A 91 -10.62 12.70 6.77
C ILE A 91 -9.98 11.67 5.85
N ASN A 92 -9.57 10.55 6.43
CA ASN A 92 -9.09 9.37 5.69
C ASN A 92 -9.46 8.07 6.41
N THR A 93 -9.13 6.92 5.82
CA THR A 93 -9.44 5.59 6.36
C THR A 93 -8.17 4.78 6.63
N PRO A 94 -7.45 5.08 7.75
CA PRO A 94 -6.11 4.53 7.98
C PRO A 94 -6.09 3.07 8.41
N ALA A 95 -7.22 2.49 8.83
CA ALA A 95 -7.29 1.11 9.33
C ALA A 95 -7.84 0.13 8.30
N ALA A 96 -8.74 0.59 7.43
CA ALA A 96 -9.58 -0.25 6.58
C ALA A 96 -8.84 -1.21 5.64
N SER A 97 -7.67 -0.82 5.14
CA SER A 97 -6.92 -1.60 4.13
C SER A 97 -5.69 -2.34 4.68
N SER A 98 -5.42 -2.29 5.98
CA SER A 98 -4.15 -2.82 6.53
C SER A 98 -3.95 -4.32 6.28
N ALA A 99 -5.00 -5.12 6.42
CA ALA A 99 -4.95 -6.57 6.15
C ALA A 99 -4.70 -6.85 4.66
N SER A 100 -5.41 -6.13 3.77
CA SER A 100 -5.29 -6.33 2.32
C SER A 100 -3.88 -6.02 1.81
N VAL A 101 -3.26 -4.93 2.31
CA VAL A 101 -1.86 -4.62 1.97
C VAL A 101 -0.92 -5.71 2.48
N ALA A 102 -1.12 -6.20 3.70
CA ALA A 102 -0.30 -7.28 4.26
C ALA A 102 -0.39 -8.58 3.43
N GLU A 103 -1.59 -8.93 2.98
CA GLU A 103 -1.82 -10.09 2.12
C GLU A 103 -1.14 -9.92 0.75
N LEU A 104 -1.18 -8.73 0.14
CA LEU A 104 -0.48 -8.45 -1.10
C LEU A 104 1.05 -8.54 -0.93
N VAL A 105 1.61 -8.05 0.19
CA VAL A 105 3.03 -8.22 0.51
C VAL A 105 3.41 -9.70 0.51
N PHE A 106 2.60 -10.56 1.14
CA PHE A 106 2.85 -12.00 1.15
C PHE A 106 2.57 -12.67 -0.19
N ALA A 107 1.62 -12.19 -0.99
CA ALA A 107 1.44 -12.66 -2.37
C ALA A 107 2.71 -12.41 -3.21
N HIS A 108 3.32 -11.22 -3.10
CA HIS A 108 4.63 -10.95 -3.71
C HIS A 108 5.72 -11.87 -3.15
N LEU A 109 5.83 -12.01 -1.82
CA LEU A 109 6.83 -12.88 -1.20
C LEU A 109 6.72 -14.32 -1.69
N PHE A 110 5.54 -14.94 -1.63
CA PHE A 110 5.33 -16.31 -2.12
C PHE A 110 5.59 -16.41 -3.63
N GLY A 111 5.15 -15.43 -4.41
CA GLY A 111 5.39 -15.37 -5.84
C GLY A 111 6.89 -15.34 -6.19
N MET A 112 7.66 -14.55 -5.45
CA MET A 112 9.11 -14.38 -5.65
C MET A 112 9.89 -15.64 -5.26
N VAL A 113 9.68 -16.15 -4.03
CA VAL A 113 10.47 -17.28 -3.51
C VAL A 113 10.18 -18.60 -4.21
N ARG A 114 9.06 -18.69 -4.94
CA ARG A 114 8.64 -19.87 -5.70
C ARG A 114 8.63 -19.65 -7.21
N PHE A 115 9.13 -18.50 -7.70
CA PHE A 115 9.17 -18.12 -9.13
C PHE A 115 7.79 -18.15 -9.81
N LEU A 116 6.71 -17.96 -9.07
CA LEU A 116 5.36 -18.15 -9.59
C LEU A 116 5.01 -17.13 -10.68
N PHE A 117 5.42 -15.88 -10.53
CA PHE A 117 5.16 -14.82 -11.49
C PHE A 117 5.87 -15.07 -12.84
N ASP A 118 7.12 -15.56 -12.80
CA ASP A 118 7.89 -15.89 -14.01
C ASP A 118 7.38 -17.21 -14.64
N ALA A 119 7.05 -18.20 -13.81
CA ALA A 119 6.45 -19.44 -14.26
C ALA A 119 5.11 -19.19 -15.00
N ASN A 120 4.27 -18.29 -14.51
CA ASN A 120 3.01 -17.91 -15.17
C ASN A 120 3.21 -17.20 -16.51
N ARG A 121 4.34 -16.56 -16.75
CA ARG A 121 4.70 -15.97 -18.06
C ARG A 121 5.18 -17.02 -19.06
N ASN A 122 5.96 -18.01 -18.60
CA ASN A 122 6.62 -18.97 -19.46
C ASN A 122 5.80 -20.26 -19.71
N MET A 123 5.02 -20.71 -18.73
CA MET A 123 4.23 -21.94 -18.89
C MET A 123 3.23 -21.90 -20.07
N PRO A 124 2.50 -20.80 -20.32
CA PRO A 124 1.63 -20.71 -21.50
C PRO A 124 2.35 -20.73 -22.83
N LEU A 125 3.62 -20.31 -22.88
CA LEU A 125 4.42 -20.20 -24.11
C LEU A 125 5.18 -21.49 -24.42
N ASP A 126 5.82 -22.07 -23.42
CA ASP A 126 6.81 -23.14 -23.56
C ASP A 126 6.48 -24.40 -22.75
N GLY A 127 5.38 -24.43 -22.01
CA GLY A 127 5.09 -25.49 -21.06
C GLY A 127 4.87 -26.89 -21.69
N ASP A 128 4.41 -26.95 -22.90
CA ASP A 128 4.21 -28.19 -23.64
C ASP A 128 5.53 -28.76 -24.23
N SER A 129 6.41 -27.88 -24.69
CA SER A 129 7.64 -28.24 -25.42
C SER A 129 8.88 -28.28 -24.49
N ARG A 130 8.95 -27.44 -23.47
CA ARG A 130 10.11 -27.25 -22.58
C ARG A 130 9.84 -27.52 -21.11
N PHE A 131 8.84 -28.32 -20.77
CA PHE A 131 8.42 -28.60 -19.39
C PHE A 131 9.57 -29.02 -18.46
N LYS A 132 10.44 -29.91 -18.92
CA LYS A 132 11.57 -30.40 -18.10
C LYS A 132 12.59 -29.31 -17.79
N GLU A 133 12.83 -28.39 -18.73
CA GLU A 133 13.74 -27.26 -18.57
C GLU A 133 13.14 -26.25 -17.59
N LEU A 134 11.87 -25.90 -17.74
CA LEU A 134 11.14 -24.99 -16.82
C LEU A 134 11.11 -25.56 -15.40
N LYS A 135 10.81 -26.86 -15.25
CA LYS A 135 10.85 -27.54 -13.95
C LYS A 135 12.23 -27.42 -13.29
N LYS A 136 13.31 -27.57 -14.06
CA LYS A 136 14.69 -27.42 -13.55
C LYS A 136 15.01 -25.98 -13.17
N SER A 137 14.61 -25.01 -14.00
CA SER A 137 14.84 -23.57 -13.75
C SER A 137 14.18 -23.10 -12.47
N TYR A 138 12.95 -23.57 -12.19
CA TYR A 138 12.19 -23.19 -10.99
C TYR A 138 12.43 -24.10 -9.77
N GLY A 139 13.38 -25.02 -9.87
CA GLY A 139 13.68 -25.98 -8.79
C GLY A 139 14.43 -25.39 -7.59
N ALA A 140 14.93 -24.14 -7.66
CA ALA A 140 15.69 -23.45 -6.62
C ALA A 140 14.83 -22.53 -5.73
N GLY A 141 13.55 -22.83 -5.56
CA GLY A 141 12.66 -22.13 -4.64
C GLY A 141 13.12 -22.28 -3.19
N ILE A 142 12.73 -21.31 -2.35
CA ILE A 142 13.02 -21.32 -0.92
C ILE A 142 11.73 -21.21 -0.10
N GLU A 143 11.81 -21.61 1.18
CA GLU A 143 10.70 -21.47 2.12
C GLU A 143 10.85 -20.19 2.94
N LEU A 144 9.72 -19.60 3.35
CA LEU A 144 9.70 -18.43 4.24
C LEU A 144 9.87 -18.81 5.70
N ARG A 145 9.45 -20.02 6.12
CA ARG A 145 9.58 -20.51 7.50
C ARG A 145 11.02 -20.43 7.97
N GLY A 146 11.22 -19.87 9.17
CA GLY A 146 12.54 -19.69 9.78
C GLY A 146 13.39 -18.58 9.15
N LYS A 147 12.88 -17.86 8.17
CA LYS A 147 13.51 -16.65 7.60
C LYS A 147 13.14 -15.42 8.41
N LYS A 148 13.99 -14.39 8.32
CA LYS A 148 13.80 -13.11 9.00
C LYS A 148 13.17 -12.09 8.04
N ILE A 149 12.04 -11.53 8.44
CA ILE A 149 11.43 -10.40 7.75
C ILE A 149 11.69 -9.10 8.50
N GLY A 150 12.35 -8.16 7.83
CA GLY A 150 12.56 -6.80 8.30
C GLY A 150 11.36 -5.93 7.91
N ILE A 151 10.73 -5.28 8.88
CA ILE A 151 9.59 -4.40 8.67
C ILE A 151 10.01 -2.98 9.02
N ILE A 152 10.08 -2.10 8.02
CA ILE A 152 10.40 -0.68 8.19
C ILE A 152 9.10 0.12 8.18
N GLY A 153 8.75 0.72 9.32
CA GLY A 153 7.44 1.30 9.61
C GLY A 153 6.53 0.28 10.30
N PHE A 154 6.43 0.36 11.63
CA PHE A 154 5.69 -0.63 12.44
C PHE A 154 4.32 -0.11 12.90
N GLY A 155 3.69 0.72 12.04
CA GLY A 155 2.32 1.20 12.20
C GLY A 155 1.26 0.09 11.96
N ARG A 156 0.05 0.48 11.57
CA ARG A 156 -1.06 -0.47 11.33
C ARG A 156 -0.74 -1.54 10.28
N ILE A 157 -0.19 -1.13 9.12
CA ILE A 157 0.15 -2.06 8.04
C ILE A 157 1.33 -2.94 8.43
N GLY A 158 2.41 -2.37 9.00
CA GLY A 158 3.56 -3.14 9.44
C GLY A 158 3.20 -4.22 10.47
N ARG A 159 2.30 -3.92 11.41
CA ARG A 159 1.77 -4.91 12.37
C ARG A 159 0.89 -5.97 11.70
N ALA A 160 0.09 -5.60 10.69
CA ALA A 160 -0.67 -6.58 9.92
C ALA A 160 0.24 -7.52 9.14
N VAL A 161 1.34 -7.01 8.57
CA VAL A 161 2.39 -7.84 7.94
C VAL A 161 3.06 -8.76 8.96
N ALA A 162 3.39 -8.24 10.16
CA ALA A 162 3.96 -9.05 11.24
C ALA A 162 3.03 -10.21 11.66
N LYS A 163 1.70 -9.97 11.69
CA LYS A 163 0.68 -11.01 11.93
C LYS A 163 0.82 -12.17 10.97
N VAL A 164 0.87 -11.89 9.68
CA VAL A 164 1.00 -12.91 8.63
C VAL A 164 2.37 -13.60 8.74
N ALA A 165 3.45 -12.84 8.96
CA ALA A 165 4.81 -13.36 9.11
C ALA A 165 4.93 -14.38 10.24
N LEU A 166 4.42 -14.03 11.43
CA LEU A 166 4.40 -14.91 12.60
C LEU A 166 3.61 -16.19 12.32
N GLY A 167 2.45 -16.07 11.67
CA GLY A 167 1.64 -17.21 11.24
C GLY A 167 2.36 -18.14 10.25
N GLN A 168 3.28 -17.60 9.44
CA GLN A 168 4.14 -18.38 8.53
C GLN A 168 5.39 -18.97 9.23
N GLY A 169 5.60 -18.66 10.51
CA GLY A 169 6.78 -19.09 11.26
C GLY A 169 8.05 -18.35 10.87
N MET A 170 7.93 -17.10 10.43
CA MET A 170 9.06 -16.19 10.22
C MET A 170 9.45 -15.48 11.52
N GLU A 171 10.72 -15.08 11.62
CA GLU A 171 11.18 -14.15 12.66
C GLU A 171 10.94 -12.70 12.18
N VAL A 172 10.33 -11.87 13.02
CA VAL A 172 10.04 -10.47 12.72
C VAL A 172 11.09 -9.57 13.36
N ILE A 173 11.72 -8.71 12.54
CA ILE A 173 12.62 -7.63 12.97
C ILE A 173 11.96 -6.33 12.55
N ALA A 174 11.48 -5.52 13.49
CA ALA A 174 10.74 -4.30 13.20
C ALA A 174 11.55 -3.05 13.53
N HIS A 175 11.40 -2.02 12.70
CA HIS A 175 11.90 -0.68 12.97
C HIS A 175 10.76 0.34 12.84
N ASP A 176 10.66 1.22 13.81
CA ASP A 176 9.81 2.42 13.77
C ASP A 176 10.44 3.48 14.67
N PRO A 177 10.64 4.72 14.20
CA PRO A 177 11.29 5.76 15.01
C PRO A 177 10.40 6.32 16.13
N PHE A 178 9.10 5.99 16.12
CA PHE A 178 8.12 6.52 17.07
C PHE A 178 7.58 5.47 18.05
N LEU A 179 7.97 4.20 17.89
CA LEU A 179 7.51 3.08 18.72
C LEU A 179 8.68 2.29 19.27
N GLU A 180 8.72 2.08 20.58
CA GLU A 180 9.70 1.20 21.21
C GLU A 180 9.29 -0.27 21.10
N SER A 181 7.99 -0.55 21.16
CA SER A 181 7.43 -1.89 20.96
C SER A 181 5.96 -1.80 20.57
N ALA A 182 5.40 -2.86 20.04
CA ALA A 182 3.97 -2.99 19.81
C ALA A 182 3.52 -4.45 19.95
N ASP A 183 2.29 -4.60 20.42
CA ASP A 183 1.63 -5.90 20.47
C ASP A 183 1.08 -6.28 19.09
N VAL A 184 1.27 -7.55 18.74
CA VAL A 184 0.74 -8.18 17.54
C VAL A 184 -0.07 -9.39 17.98
N GLU A 185 -1.40 -9.26 17.94
CA GLU A 185 -2.32 -10.32 18.30
C GLU A 185 -2.66 -11.15 17.05
N LEU A 186 -2.42 -12.46 17.06
CA LEU A 186 -2.93 -13.41 16.10
C LEU A 186 -4.30 -13.89 16.56
N ASP A 187 -5.32 -13.65 15.76
CA ASP A 187 -6.68 -14.12 15.99
C ASP A 187 -6.95 -15.34 15.10
N PHE A 188 -7.42 -16.43 15.68
CA PHE A 188 -7.78 -17.64 14.95
C PHE A 188 -9.30 -17.77 14.84
N TYR A 189 -9.76 -18.46 13.79
CA TYR A 189 -11.18 -18.61 13.47
C TYR A 189 -12.00 -19.29 14.59
N ASP A 190 -11.36 -20.06 15.45
CA ASP A 190 -11.95 -20.77 16.60
C ASP A 190 -11.99 -19.89 17.87
N GLY A 191 -11.57 -18.63 17.77
CA GLY A 191 -11.55 -17.67 18.87
C GLY A 191 -10.28 -17.72 19.72
N GLN A 192 -9.32 -18.59 19.41
CA GLN A 192 -8.01 -18.57 20.05
C GLN A 192 -7.25 -17.31 19.67
N LYS A 193 -6.47 -16.79 20.62
CA LYS A 193 -5.65 -15.60 20.44
C LYS A 193 -4.27 -15.84 21.01
N VAL A 194 -3.26 -15.40 20.27
CA VAL A 194 -1.87 -15.43 20.72
C VAL A 194 -1.27 -14.03 20.54
N ASN A 195 -0.75 -13.45 21.59
CA ASN A 195 -0.15 -12.12 21.55
C ASN A 195 1.38 -12.20 21.56
N PHE A 196 2.01 -11.43 20.68
CA PHE A 196 3.45 -11.26 20.57
C PHE A 196 3.79 -9.80 20.82
N ASN A 197 4.64 -9.50 21.80
CA ASN A 197 5.21 -8.17 21.94
C ASN A 197 6.48 -8.09 21.11
N ILE A 198 6.49 -7.21 20.10
CA ILE A 198 7.62 -6.99 19.20
C ILE A 198 8.30 -5.68 19.58
N THR A 199 9.53 -5.77 20.06
CA THR A 199 10.39 -4.59 20.31
C THR A 199 11.02 -4.14 18.99
N THR A 200 10.98 -2.84 18.73
CA THR A 200 11.64 -2.24 17.56
C THR A 200 13.14 -2.12 17.79
N VAL A 201 13.89 -2.15 16.69
CA VAL A 201 15.35 -2.04 16.71
C VAL A 201 15.80 -0.85 15.85
N ALA A 202 17.08 -0.53 15.91
CA ALA A 202 17.69 0.43 14.98
C ALA A 202 17.53 -0.05 13.52
N ILE A 203 17.37 0.87 12.57
CA ILE A 203 17.11 0.53 11.17
C ILE A 203 18.27 -0.29 10.56
N GLU A 204 19.48 -0.03 10.99
CA GLU A 204 20.69 -0.74 10.57
C GLU A 204 20.65 -2.21 10.95
N GLU A 205 20.01 -2.58 12.07
CA GLU A 205 19.81 -3.96 12.46
C GLU A 205 18.84 -4.69 11.53
N VAL A 206 17.82 -3.98 11.03
CA VAL A 206 16.93 -4.51 9.99
C VAL A 206 17.73 -4.80 8.72
N TYR A 207 18.50 -3.83 8.23
CA TYR A 207 19.31 -4.02 7.01
C TYR A 207 20.26 -5.20 7.12
N LYS A 208 21.01 -5.31 8.21
CA LYS A 208 22.05 -6.35 8.39
C LYS A 208 21.49 -7.75 8.56
N ASN A 209 20.31 -7.89 9.16
CA ASN A 209 19.84 -9.20 9.67
C ASN A 209 18.66 -9.78 8.90
N ALA A 210 17.91 -8.99 8.14
CA ALA A 210 16.73 -9.46 7.42
C ALA A 210 17.10 -10.28 6.18
N ASP A 211 16.34 -11.33 5.91
CA ASP A 211 16.36 -12.08 4.65
C ASP A 211 15.40 -11.46 3.63
N PHE A 212 14.34 -10.84 4.12
CA PHE A 212 13.38 -10.06 3.35
C PHE A 212 13.11 -8.74 4.07
N ILE A 213 12.95 -7.65 3.32
CA ILE A 213 12.61 -6.33 3.85
C ILE A 213 11.34 -5.83 3.18
N THR A 214 10.41 -5.32 3.99
CA THR A 214 9.19 -4.65 3.51
C THR A 214 9.04 -3.29 4.17
N LEU A 215 8.54 -2.32 3.39
CA LEU A 215 8.44 -0.93 3.81
C LEU A 215 6.99 -0.51 3.94
N HIS A 216 6.67 0.21 5.01
CA HIS A 216 5.34 0.74 5.33
C HIS A 216 5.44 2.16 5.88
N VAL A 217 6.24 2.98 5.23
CA VAL A 217 6.53 4.37 5.57
C VAL A 217 6.11 5.31 4.44
N PRO A 218 5.78 6.58 4.73
CA PRO A 218 5.56 7.58 3.69
C PRO A 218 6.88 7.93 2.98
N TYR A 219 6.79 8.45 1.75
CA TYR A 219 7.91 9.08 1.09
C TYR A 219 8.08 10.51 1.60
N GLN A 220 9.29 10.88 2.01
CA GLN A 220 9.60 12.18 2.61
C GLN A 220 10.64 12.99 1.80
N GLY A 221 10.70 12.75 0.49
CA GLY A 221 11.62 13.46 -0.41
C GLY A 221 12.92 12.73 -0.68
N GLU A 222 13.32 11.79 0.20
CA GLU A 222 14.52 10.96 0.05
C GLU A 222 14.16 9.49 0.21
N PRO A 223 14.80 8.58 -0.54
CA PRO A 223 14.57 7.15 -0.43
C PRO A 223 15.11 6.61 0.91
N VAL A 224 14.32 5.73 1.53
CA VAL A 224 14.75 4.98 2.73
C VAL A 224 15.76 3.89 2.37
N ILE A 225 15.61 3.32 1.17
CA ILE A 225 16.54 2.33 0.63
C ILE A 225 17.14 2.88 -0.66
N ASN A 226 18.46 3.10 -0.64
CA ASN A 226 19.30 3.43 -1.79
C ASN A 226 20.53 2.50 -1.79
N LYS A 227 21.48 2.73 -2.66
CA LYS A 227 22.70 1.92 -2.82
C LYS A 227 23.41 1.67 -1.49
N LYS A 228 23.55 2.71 -0.65
CA LYS A 228 24.25 2.61 0.65
C LYS A 228 23.55 1.62 1.59
N GLN A 229 22.22 1.66 1.67
CA GLN A 229 21.47 0.73 2.50
C GLN A 229 21.51 -0.69 1.92
N ILE A 230 21.39 -0.82 0.60
CA ILE A 230 21.49 -2.14 -0.07
C ILE A 230 22.84 -2.80 0.20
N GLU A 231 23.94 -2.05 0.19
CA GLU A 231 25.29 -2.57 0.51
C GLU A 231 25.37 -3.14 1.95
N MET A 232 24.61 -2.59 2.89
CA MET A 232 24.52 -3.08 4.29
C MET A 232 23.73 -4.36 4.45
N MET A 233 22.87 -4.69 3.48
CA MET A 233 21.96 -5.83 3.56
C MET A 233 22.70 -7.14 3.33
N LYS A 234 22.03 -8.26 3.69
CA LYS A 234 22.52 -9.59 3.33
C LYS A 234 22.57 -9.76 1.81
N ASP A 235 23.49 -10.60 1.35
CA ASP A 235 23.48 -11.03 -0.04
C ASP A 235 22.21 -11.84 -0.32
N GLN A 236 21.64 -11.68 -1.51
CA GLN A 236 20.39 -12.35 -1.93
C GLN A 236 19.15 -11.92 -1.12
N VAL A 237 19.14 -10.71 -0.53
CA VAL A 237 17.97 -10.16 0.16
C VAL A 237 16.79 -10.03 -0.81
N GLY A 238 15.56 -10.20 -0.30
CA GLY A 238 14.34 -9.84 -1.02
C GLY A 238 13.78 -8.51 -0.50
N ILE A 239 13.26 -7.66 -1.39
CA ILE A 239 12.68 -6.35 -1.03
C ILE A 239 11.25 -6.27 -1.54
N VAL A 240 10.30 -5.85 -0.68
CA VAL A 240 8.92 -5.57 -1.07
C VAL A 240 8.57 -4.11 -0.76
N ASN A 241 8.12 -3.37 -1.76
CA ASN A 241 7.58 -2.03 -1.59
C ASN A 241 6.10 -1.99 -2.01
N ALA A 242 5.22 -1.96 -1.03
CA ALA A 242 3.78 -1.71 -1.18
C ALA A 242 3.36 -0.45 -0.39
N ALA A 243 4.29 0.50 -0.20
CA ALA A 243 4.07 1.74 0.55
C ALA A 243 3.89 2.94 -0.38
N ARG A 244 5.01 3.46 -0.92
CA ARG A 244 5.02 4.60 -1.87
C ARG A 244 6.16 4.43 -2.86
N GLY A 245 5.95 4.91 -4.08
CA GLY A 245 7.04 5.14 -5.04
C GLY A 245 8.08 6.09 -4.46
N GLY A 246 9.35 5.88 -4.78
CA GLY A 246 10.48 6.68 -4.26
C GLY A 246 11.01 6.29 -2.88
N VAL A 247 10.27 5.46 -2.10
CA VAL A 247 10.79 4.96 -0.80
C VAL A 247 11.99 4.02 -1.01
N VAL A 248 12.00 3.30 -2.12
CA VAL A 248 13.15 2.55 -2.63
C VAL A 248 13.63 3.23 -3.90
N ASN A 249 14.92 3.56 -4.01
CA ASN A 249 15.49 4.08 -5.24
C ASN A 249 15.49 3.01 -6.33
N GLU A 250 14.71 3.21 -7.38
CA GLU A 250 14.48 2.21 -8.43
C GLU A 250 15.74 1.95 -9.28
N THR A 251 16.59 2.93 -9.47
CA THR A 251 17.86 2.78 -10.21
C THR A 251 18.83 1.90 -9.43
N ASP A 252 19.02 2.19 -8.15
CA ASP A 252 19.90 1.41 -7.28
C ASP A 252 19.38 -0.03 -7.10
N LEU A 253 18.05 -0.19 -7.03
CA LEU A 253 17.42 -1.50 -6.97
C LEU A 253 17.70 -2.33 -8.23
N LEU A 254 17.60 -1.73 -9.42
CA LEU A 254 17.92 -2.40 -10.69
C LEU A 254 19.39 -2.84 -10.76
N GLU A 255 20.32 -1.99 -10.33
CA GLU A 255 21.73 -2.36 -10.24
C GLU A 255 21.96 -3.54 -9.29
N ALA A 256 21.28 -3.53 -8.13
CA ALA A 256 21.38 -4.57 -7.12
C ALA A 256 20.77 -5.91 -7.57
N LEU A 257 19.65 -5.88 -8.31
CA LEU A 257 19.05 -7.05 -8.94
C LEU A 257 19.99 -7.64 -10.00
N SER A 258 20.61 -6.79 -10.82
CA SER A 258 21.52 -7.21 -11.88
C SER A 258 22.82 -7.82 -11.34
N SER A 259 23.33 -7.31 -10.22
CA SER A 259 24.52 -7.86 -9.55
C SER A 259 24.23 -9.09 -8.70
N GLY A 260 22.96 -9.39 -8.43
CA GLY A 260 22.53 -10.46 -7.54
C GLY A 260 22.63 -10.15 -6.04
N LYS A 261 22.94 -8.91 -5.66
CA LYS A 261 22.89 -8.46 -4.26
C LYS A 261 21.47 -8.52 -3.71
N VAL A 262 20.48 -8.06 -4.50
CA VAL A 262 19.08 -8.30 -4.29
C VAL A 262 18.64 -9.46 -5.19
N ARG A 263 18.05 -10.49 -4.61
CA ARG A 263 17.60 -11.66 -5.36
C ARG A 263 16.25 -11.44 -6.03
N PHE A 264 15.33 -10.79 -5.32
CA PHE A 264 13.97 -10.58 -5.74
C PHE A 264 13.46 -9.21 -5.27
N ALA A 265 12.57 -8.61 -6.04
CA ALA A 265 11.79 -7.46 -5.59
C ALA A 265 10.30 -7.64 -5.86
N GLY A 266 9.45 -7.21 -4.94
CA GLY A 266 8.00 -7.11 -5.09
C GLY A 266 7.59 -5.64 -5.06
N LEU A 267 6.94 -5.14 -6.10
CA LEU A 267 6.60 -3.73 -6.22
C LEU A 267 5.12 -3.56 -6.56
N ASP A 268 4.41 -2.87 -5.69
CA ASP A 268 3.03 -2.42 -5.92
C ASP A 268 2.98 -0.92 -6.26
N VAL A 269 4.07 -0.19 -6.01
CA VAL A 269 4.18 1.27 -6.18
C VAL A 269 5.47 1.65 -6.89
N PHE A 270 5.47 2.79 -7.61
CA PHE A 270 6.56 3.20 -8.49
C PHE A 270 6.86 4.70 -8.38
N GLU A 271 8.12 5.10 -8.64
CA GLU A 271 8.54 6.51 -8.59
C GLU A 271 7.73 7.39 -9.56
N ASN A 272 7.38 6.87 -10.72
CA ASN A 272 6.74 7.63 -11.80
C ASN A 272 5.35 7.08 -12.16
N GLU A 273 4.47 6.89 -11.17
CA GLU A 273 3.08 6.56 -11.47
C GLU A 273 2.38 7.69 -12.22
N PRO A 274 1.59 7.42 -13.25
CA PRO A 274 1.18 6.11 -13.79
C PRO A 274 2.08 5.57 -14.92
N LYS A 275 3.33 6.03 -15.04
CA LYS A 275 4.29 5.62 -16.09
C LYS A 275 5.58 5.09 -15.47
N PRO A 276 5.57 3.86 -14.89
CA PRO A 276 6.75 3.27 -14.29
C PRO A 276 7.90 3.04 -15.28
N ASN A 277 9.12 2.91 -14.74
CA ASN A 277 10.32 2.64 -15.53
C ASN A 277 10.22 1.27 -16.24
N MET A 278 10.33 1.28 -17.57
CA MET A 278 10.22 0.07 -18.40
C MET A 278 11.28 -0.99 -18.05
N ASN A 279 12.50 -0.59 -17.71
CA ASN A 279 13.54 -1.55 -17.34
C ASN A 279 13.17 -2.32 -16.07
N LEU A 280 12.48 -1.67 -15.13
CA LEU A 280 11.99 -2.29 -13.91
C LEU A 280 10.84 -3.26 -14.22
N LEU A 281 9.90 -2.84 -15.08
CA LEU A 281 8.78 -3.69 -15.51
C LEU A 281 9.22 -4.96 -16.26
N MET A 282 10.35 -4.89 -16.96
CA MET A 282 10.90 -6.01 -17.72
C MET A 282 11.87 -6.89 -16.93
N ALA A 283 12.26 -6.49 -15.72
CA ALA A 283 13.20 -7.25 -14.90
C ALA A 283 12.58 -8.58 -14.45
N PRO A 284 13.20 -9.74 -14.77
CA PRO A 284 12.61 -11.05 -14.48
C PRO A 284 12.57 -11.41 -13.00
N GLN A 285 13.32 -10.68 -12.16
CA GLN A 285 13.35 -10.88 -10.71
C GLN A 285 12.29 -10.05 -9.97
N VAL A 286 11.47 -9.25 -10.70
CA VAL A 286 10.51 -8.34 -10.08
C VAL A 286 9.08 -8.86 -10.23
N SER A 287 8.40 -9.02 -9.09
CA SER A 287 6.95 -9.27 -9.01
C SER A 287 6.22 -7.93 -8.96
N LEU A 288 5.27 -7.71 -9.85
CA LEU A 288 4.66 -6.41 -10.10
C LEU A 288 3.15 -6.43 -9.85
N SER A 289 2.62 -5.36 -9.27
CA SER A 289 1.19 -5.05 -9.24
C SER A 289 0.95 -3.54 -9.38
N PRO A 290 -0.18 -3.10 -9.93
CA PRO A 290 -0.41 -1.70 -10.31
C PRO A 290 -1.10 -0.91 -9.20
N HIS A 291 -0.45 -0.77 -8.03
CA HIS A 291 -0.91 -0.01 -6.85
C HIS A 291 -2.29 -0.50 -6.35
N ILE A 292 -2.40 -1.80 -6.10
CA ILE A 292 -3.64 -2.47 -5.69
C ILE A 292 -3.65 -2.93 -4.23
N GLY A 293 -2.68 -2.56 -3.42
CA GLY A 293 -2.57 -3.01 -2.03
C GLY A 293 -3.84 -2.84 -1.20
N ALA A 294 -4.61 -1.79 -1.44
CA ALA A 294 -5.90 -1.51 -0.78
C ALA A 294 -7.13 -1.97 -1.59
N ALA A 295 -6.95 -2.64 -2.74
CA ALA A 295 -8.02 -2.88 -3.71
C ALA A 295 -8.68 -4.27 -3.56
N THR A 296 -9.04 -4.67 -2.34
CA THR A 296 -9.90 -5.83 -2.10
C THR A 296 -11.35 -5.39 -1.86
N LEU A 297 -12.31 -6.27 -2.13
CA LEU A 297 -13.74 -5.98 -1.92
C LEU A 297 -14.00 -5.62 -0.46
N GLU A 298 -13.45 -6.38 0.47
CA GLU A 298 -13.61 -6.19 1.91
C GLU A 298 -12.98 -4.86 2.39
N ALA A 299 -11.82 -4.47 1.84
CA ALA A 299 -11.21 -3.18 2.16
C ALA A 299 -12.06 -2.03 1.61
N GLN A 300 -12.60 -2.16 0.39
CA GLN A 300 -13.46 -1.14 -0.19
C GLN A 300 -14.75 -0.95 0.62
N ASP A 301 -15.35 -2.02 1.11
CA ASP A 301 -16.54 -1.95 1.98
C ASP A 301 -16.19 -1.25 3.31
N ARG A 302 -15.10 -1.64 3.96
CA ARG A 302 -14.65 -0.97 5.19
C ARG A 302 -14.30 0.50 4.98
N ILE A 303 -13.65 0.84 3.86
CA ILE A 303 -13.36 2.23 3.48
C ILE A 303 -14.64 3.03 3.33
N GLY A 304 -15.64 2.47 2.63
CA GLY A 304 -16.91 3.14 2.40
C GLY A 304 -17.68 3.41 3.68
N THR A 305 -17.79 2.42 4.56
CA THR A 305 -18.48 2.55 5.84
C THR A 305 -17.75 3.46 6.80
N GLU A 306 -16.41 3.36 6.91
CA GLU A 306 -15.60 4.25 7.77
C GLU A 306 -15.70 5.72 7.33
N LEU A 307 -15.69 6.01 6.02
CA LEU A 307 -15.94 7.36 5.51
C LEU A 307 -17.34 7.85 5.86
N ALA A 308 -18.37 7.02 5.69
CA ALA A 308 -19.76 7.38 5.98
C ALA A 308 -19.95 7.74 7.46
N GLU A 309 -19.41 6.95 8.38
CA GLU A 309 -19.45 7.22 9.83
C GLU A 309 -18.78 8.55 10.19
N GLN A 310 -17.58 8.81 9.64
CA GLN A 310 -16.87 10.06 9.89
C GLN A 310 -17.63 11.27 9.32
N ILE A 311 -18.18 11.17 8.10
CA ILE A 311 -18.96 12.25 7.45
C ILE A 311 -20.21 12.56 8.26
N GLU A 312 -20.93 11.52 8.68
CA GLU A 312 -22.11 11.71 9.53
C GLU A 312 -21.79 12.46 10.82
N SER A 313 -20.73 12.07 11.50
CA SER A 313 -20.28 12.70 12.73
C SER A 313 -19.85 14.17 12.57
N LEU A 314 -19.34 14.57 11.40
CA LEU A 314 -18.77 15.90 11.17
C LEU A 314 -19.74 16.88 10.51
N LEU A 315 -20.72 16.40 9.73
CA LEU A 315 -21.60 17.24 8.94
C LEU A 315 -23.07 17.24 9.42
N LYS A 316 -23.43 16.42 10.38
CA LYS A 316 -24.71 16.47 11.10
C LYS A 316 -24.55 17.17 12.44
#